data_4b3ed60e82a337f9a27d28c014eb44fc
#
_entry.id   4b3ed60e82a337f9a27d28c014eb44fc
#
_cell.length_a   1.000
_cell.length_b   1.000
_cell.length_c   1.000
_cell.angle_alpha   90.00
_cell.angle_beta   90.00
_cell.angle_gamma   90.00
#
_symmetry.space_group_name_H-M   'P 1'
#
loop_
_entity.id
_entity.type
_entity.pdbx_description
1 polymer ?
#
loop_
_entity_poly.entity_id
_entity_poly.type
_entity_poly.pdbx_seq_one_letter_code
_entity_poly.pdbx_strand_id
1 'polypeptide(L)'
;MSWKTPRVEAGELHEPHSALRIALDSPAWFAWLADERHRSFHFAHPAGDCTARKERKQRGDWYWVAYRHVHGRVVKSYLGKSECLTEARLCDAMRDLAERCARL
;
A
#
# COMPACT_ATOMS: atom_id res chain seq x y z
N MET A 1 -16.22 -12.55 9.29
CA MET A 1 -15.45 -12.95 8.12
C MET A 1 -14.04 -12.40 8.20
N SER A 2 -13.04 -13.24 8.08
CA SER A 2 -11.64 -12.78 8.16
C SER A 2 -11.13 -12.37 6.80
N TRP A 3 -10.48 -11.19 6.74
CA TRP A 3 -9.78 -10.76 5.54
C TRP A 3 -8.41 -11.43 5.51
N LYS A 4 -7.94 -11.71 4.29
CA LYS A 4 -6.68 -12.45 4.11
C LYS A 4 -5.50 -11.54 3.84
N THR A 5 -5.73 -10.31 3.47
CA THR A 5 -4.69 -9.36 3.10
C THR A 5 -4.46 -8.39 4.25
N PRO A 6 -3.19 -8.09 4.61
CA PRO A 6 -2.92 -7.05 5.60
C PRO A 6 -3.57 -5.74 5.21
N ARG A 7 -3.96 -4.96 6.20
CA ARG A 7 -4.70 -3.73 5.98
C ARG A 7 -4.07 -2.56 6.71
N VAL A 8 -3.88 -1.46 6.00
CA VAL A 8 -3.40 -0.20 6.58
C VAL A 8 -4.57 0.73 6.72
N GLU A 9 -4.80 1.21 7.94
CA GLU A 9 -5.90 2.10 8.25
C GLU A 9 -5.56 2.91 9.48
N ALA A 10 -5.90 4.20 9.46
CA ALA A 10 -5.69 5.10 10.60
C ALA A 10 -4.25 5.08 11.14
N GLY A 11 -3.27 5.04 10.24
CA GLY A 11 -1.86 5.11 10.61
C GLY A 11 -1.26 3.82 11.14
N GLU A 12 -1.97 2.69 11.01
CA GLU A 12 -1.51 1.40 11.51
C GLU A 12 -1.71 0.29 10.49
N LEU A 13 -0.79 -0.68 10.51
CA LEU A 13 -0.94 -1.91 9.76
C LEU A 13 -1.57 -2.97 10.66
N HIS A 14 -2.61 -3.61 10.15
CA HIS A 14 -3.30 -4.71 10.82
C HIS A 14 -3.08 -5.97 10.01
N GLU A 15 -2.46 -6.97 10.60
CA GLU A 15 -2.27 -8.25 9.93
C GLU A 15 -3.47 -9.16 10.17
N PRO A 16 -3.87 -9.96 9.14
CA PRO A 16 -4.91 -10.95 9.34
C PRO A 16 -4.43 -12.00 10.35
N HIS A 17 -5.35 -12.48 11.16
CA HIS A 17 -5.07 -13.53 12.15
C HIS A 17 -4.10 -13.10 13.27
N SER A 18 -3.86 -11.81 13.44
CA SER A 18 -2.98 -11.30 14.49
C SER A 18 -3.62 -10.10 15.18
N ALA A 19 -3.44 -10.02 16.48
CA ALA A 19 -3.87 -8.86 17.25
C ALA A 19 -2.82 -7.74 17.21
N LEU A 20 -1.64 -8.02 16.65
CA LEU A 20 -0.56 -7.04 16.59
C LEU A 20 -0.85 -5.97 15.57
N ARG A 21 -0.51 -4.74 15.93
CA ARG A 21 -0.62 -3.59 15.04
C ARG A 21 0.74 -2.93 14.93
N ILE A 22 1.07 -2.50 13.72
CA ILE A 22 2.35 -1.86 13.44
C ILE A 22 2.08 -0.42 13.05
N ALA A 23 2.64 0.52 13.79
CA ALA A 23 2.51 1.93 13.46
C ALA A 23 3.30 2.24 12.18
N LEU A 24 2.70 2.98 11.27
CA LEU A 24 3.40 3.42 10.07
C LEU A 24 4.58 4.30 10.46
N ASP A 25 5.60 4.32 9.63
CA ASP A 25 6.84 5.09 9.81
C ASP A 25 7.68 4.64 11.01
N SER A 26 7.31 3.54 11.64
CA SER A 26 8.14 2.93 12.70
C SER A 26 9.17 1.99 12.07
N PRO A 27 10.25 1.64 12.81
CA PRO A 27 11.19 0.63 12.30
C PRO A 27 10.50 -0.68 11.95
N ALA A 28 9.49 -1.09 12.71
CA ALA A 28 8.74 -2.31 12.44
C ALA A 28 7.98 -2.23 11.11
N TRP A 29 7.46 -1.05 10.75
CA TRP A 29 6.78 -0.85 9.47
C TRP A 29 7.74 -1.07 8.30
N PHE A 30 8.91 -0.46 8.35
CA PHE A 30 9.88 -0.60 7.26
C PHE A 30 10.44 -2.03 7.19
N ALA A 31 10.63 -2.69 8.33
CA ALA A 31 11.04 -4.09 8.36
C ALA A 31 9.96 -4.98 7.75
N TRP A 32 8.70 -4.71 8.03
CA TRP A 32 7.57 -5.46 7.46
C TRP A 32 7.55 -5.32 5.94
N LEU A 33 7.72 -4.10 5.43
CA LEU A 33 7.74 -3.84 3.99
C LEU A 33 8.90 -4.55 3.29
N ALA A 34 10.05 -4.64 3.94
CA ALA A 34 11.24 -5.25 3.37
C ALA A 34 11.21 -6.77 3.40
N ASP A 35 10.33 -7.36 4.18
CA ASP A 35 10.24 -8.81 4.31
C ASP A 35 9.71 -9.43 3.01
N GLU A 36 10.45 -10.40 2.49
CA GLU A 36 10.11 -11.07 1.22
C GLU A 36 8.75 -11.76 1.23
N ARG A 37 8.26 -12.13 2.40
CA ARG A 37 6.97 -12.79 2.56
C ARG A 37 5.80 -11.84 2.39
N HIS A 38 6.03 -10.54 2.54
CA HIS A 38 4.99 -9.53 2.46
C HIS A 38 4.98 -8.89 1.08
N ARG A 39 3.92 -9.13 0.30
CA ARG A 39 3.86 -8.69 -1.09
C ARG A 39 2.68 -7.80 -1.41
N SER A 40 1.76 -7.64 -0.49
CA SER A 40 0.60 -6.77 -0.72
C SER A 40 -0.04 -6.35 0.59
N PHE A 41 -0.71 -5.21 0.54
CA PHE A 41 -1.60 -4.79 1.61
C PHE A 41 -2.70 -3.90 1.02
N HIS A 42 -3.81 -3.83 1.74
CA HIS A 42 -4.92 -2.95 1.38
C HIS A 42 -4.79 -1.65 2.17
N PHE A 43 -4.91 -0.52 1.49
CA PHE A 43 -4.84 0.78 2.15
C PHE A 43 -6.21 1.45 2.13
N ALA A 44 -6.78 1.63 3.31
CA ALA A 44 -8.05 2.33 3.49
C ALA A 44 -7.77 3.79 3.83
N HIS A 45 -8.31 4.71 3.02
CA HIS A 45 -8.07 6.14 3.16
C HIS A 45 -9.36 6.90 2.89
N PRO A 46 -9.59 8.07 3.54
CA PRO A 46 -10.81 8.85 3.29
C PRO A 46 -11.04 9.21 1.83
N ALA A 47 -9.99 9.38 1.03
CA ALA A 47 -10.11 9.66 -0.41
C ALA A 47 -10.44 8.42 -1.23
N GLY A 48 -10.48 7.24 -0.62
CA GLY A 48 -10.78 5.97 -1.27
C GLY A 48 -9.75 4.91 -0.92
N ASP A 49 -10.02 3.69 -1.33
CA ASP A 49 -9.16 2.55 -1.03
C ASP A 49 -8.27 2.21 -2.22
N CYS A 50 -7.13 1.59 -1.94
CA CYS A 50 -6.30 1.00 -2.98
C CYS A 50 -5.64 -0.27 -2.45
N THR A 51 -5.08 -1.06 -3.37
CA THR A 51 -4.25 -2.20 -3.02
C THR A 51 -2.82 -1.86 -3.38
N ALA A 52 -1.91 -2.01 -2.43
CA ALA A 52 -0.49 -1.84 -2.69
C ALA A 52 0.13 -3.21 -2.96
N ARG A 53 0.92 -3.31 -3.99
CA ARG A 53 1.60 -4.56 -4.37
C ARG A 53 3.08 -4.31 -4.54
N LYS A 54 3.87 -5.30 -4.11
CA LYS A 54 5.31 -5.30 -4.29
C LYS A 54 5.62 -5.95 -5.64
N GLU A 55 6.34 -5.22 -6.49
CA GLU A 55 6.72 -5.68 -7.81
C GLU A 55 8.24 -5.63 -7.96
N ARG A 56 8.77 -6.37 -8.90
CA ARG A 56 10.21 -6.42 -9.14
C ARG A 56 10.51 -5.93 -10.53
N LYS A 57 11.47 -5.04 -10.64
CA LYS A 57 11.99 -4.62 -11.94
C LYS A 57 12.82 -5.75 -12.54
N GLN A 58 12.88 -5.79 -13.85
CA GLN A 58 13.53 -6.84 -14.61
C GLN A 58 14.97 -7.13 -14.15
N ARG A 59 15.69 -6.15 -13.65
CA ARG A 59 17.07 -6.29 -13.20
C ARG A 59 17.28 -5.78 -11.79
N GLY A 60 16.27 -5.68 -11.00
CA GLY A 60 16.57 -4.93 -9.85
C GLY A 60 15.73 -5.17 -8.63
N ASP A 61 15.65 -4.11 -7.89
CA ASP A 61 15.07 -4.09 -6.58
C ASP A 61 13.55 -4.18 -6.62
N TRP A 62 13.00 -4.58 -5.52
CA TRP A 62 11.57 -4.55 -5.31
C TRP A 62 11.09 -3.13 -5.09
N TYR A 63 9.88 -2.82 -5.55
CA TYR A 63 9.22 -1.54 -5.33
C TYR A 63 7.72 -1.76 -5.14
N TRP A 64 7.07 -0.79 -4.53
CA TRP A 64 5.64 -0.85 -4.26
C TRP A 64 4.86 0.00 -5.24
N VAL A 65 3.67 -0.48 -5.63
CA VAL A 65 2.77 0.22 -6.55
C VAL A 65 1.37 0.15 -5.98
N ALA A 66 0.66 1.27 -5.98
CA ALA A 66 -0.74 1.33 -5.57
C ALA A 66 -1.63 1.13 -6.79
N TYR A 67 -2.66 0.32 -6.64
CA TYR A 67 -3.61 0.00 -7.71
C TYR A 67 -5.03 0.31 -7.26
N ARG A 68 -5.80 0.89 -8.17
CA ARG A 68 -7.25 1.08 -7.97
C ARG A 68 -7.98 0.69 -9.25
N HIS A 69 -9.11 0.00 -9.10
CA HIS A 69 -9.98 -0.36 -10.24
C HIS A 69 -11.15 0.61 -10.26
N VAL A 70 -11.36 1.28 -11.40
CA VAL A 70 -12.44 2.23 -11.58
C VAL A 70 -13.02 2.07 -12.98
N HIS A 71 -14.33 1.82 -13.07
CA HIS A 71 -15.04 1.68 -14.36
C HIS A 71 -14.37 0.69 -15.32
N GLY A 72 -13.92 -0.45 -14.79
CA GLY A 72 -13.27 -1.48 -15.60
C GLY A 72 -11.82 -1.17 -15.96
N ARG A 73 -11.27 -0.08 -15.46
CA ARG A 73 -9.88 0.31 -15.71
C ARG A 73 -9.04 0.19 -14.46
N VAL A 74 -7.76 -0.02 -14.65
CA VAL A 74 -6.79 -0.07 -13.56
C VAL A 74 -5.97 1.20 -13.58
N VAL A 75 -5.96 1.93 -12.47
CA VAL A 75 -5.14 3.12 -12.30
C VAL A 75 -4.04 2.79 -11.31
N LYS A 76 -2.80 3.15 -11.64
CA LYS A 76 -1.62 2.86 -10.83
C LYS A 76 -0.94 4.13 -10.37
N SER A 77 -0.33 4.07 -9.17
CA SER A 77 0.53 5.13 -8.68
C SER A 77 1.76 4.51 -8.06
N TYR A 78 2.94 4.94 -8.47
CA TYR A 78 4.20 4.42 -7.98
C TYR A 78 4.45 4.87 -6.55
N LEU A 79 4.74 3.91 -5.66
CA LEU A 79 4.99 4.21 -4.25
C LEU A 79 6.48 4.27 -3.91
N GLY A 80 7.31 3.51 -4.62
CA GLY A 80 8.75 3.50 -4.40
C GLY A 80 9.22 2.29 -3.63
N LYS A 81 10.48 2.36 -3.18
CA LYS A 81 11.10 1.27 -2.44
C LYS A 81 10.56 1.19 -1.02
N SER A 82 10.68 0.01 -0.40
CA SER A 82 10.20 -0.23 0.96
C SER A 82 10.74 0.81 1.96
N GLU A 83 11.99 1.15 1.86
CA GLU A 83 12.65 2.10 2.76
C GLU A 83 12.16 3.54 2.61
N CYS A 84 11.46 3.84 1.51
CA CYS A 84 10.94 5.18 1.22
C CYS A 84 9.43 5.28 1.40
N LEU A 85 8.77 4.18 1.76
CA LEU A 85 7.30 4.15 1.82
C LEU A 85 6.80 4.58 3.20
N THR A 86 6.71 5.88 3.38
CA THR A 86 6.17 6.50 4.58
C THR A 86 4.66 6.68 4.45
N GLU A 87 4.01 7.01 5.56
CA GLU A 87 2.58 7.34 5.56
C GLU A 87 2.30 8.53 4.64
N ALA A 88 3.16 9.54 4.67
CA ALA A 88 3.02 10.70 3.80
C ALA A 88 3.06 10.30 2.33
N ARG A 89 3.95 9.39 1.97
CA ARG A 89 4.05 8.90 0.59
C ARG A 89 2.80 8.13 0.17
N LEU A 90 2.25 7.31 1.07
CA LEU A 90 0.99 6.61 0.82
C LEU A 90 -0.15 7.59 0.57
N CYS A 91 -0.25 8.61 1.41
CA CYS A 91 -1.32 9.61 1.27
C CYS A 91 -1.19 10.40 -0.03
N ASP A 92 0.04 10.75 -0.42
CA ASP A 92 0.28 11.43 -1.70
C ASP A 92 -0.17 10.58 -2.88
N ALA A 93 0.15 9.30 -2.84
CA ALA A 93 -0.25 8.37 -3.89
C ALA A 93 -1.78 8.23 -3.95
N MET A 94 -2.45 8.22 -2.79
CA MET A 94 -3.92 8.16 -2.77
C MET A 94 -4.56 9.41 -3.36
N ARG A 95 -4.00 10.59 -3.08
CA ARG A 95 -4.49 11.82 -3.69
C ARG A 95 -4.31 11.79 -5.20
N ASP A 96 -3.15 11.31 -5.66
CA ASP A 96 -2.89 11.16 -7.09
C ASP A 96 -3.90 10.20 -7.73
N LEU A 97 -4.14 9.05 -7.11
CA LEU A 97 -5.11 8.08 -7.61
C LEU A 97 -6.51 8.66 -7.65
N ALA A 98 -6.92 9.36 -6.59
CA ALA A 98 -8.25 9.95 -6.51
C ALA A 98 -8.45 11.00 -7.61
N GLU A 99 -7.44 11.84 -7.85
CA GLU A 99 -7.50 12.86 -8.90
C GLU A 99 -7.57 12.23 -10.29
N ARG A 100 -6.75 11.21 -10.53
CA ARG A 100 -6.72 10.54 -11.84
C ARG A 100 -8.01 9.75 -12.07
N CYS A 101 -8.56 9.13 -11.04
CA CYS A 101 -9.84 8.42 -11.15
C CYS A 101 -11.00 9.37 -11.43
N ALA A 102 -10.95 10.58 -10.89
CA ALA A 102 -12.00 11.58 -11.12
C ALA A 102 -12.03 12.05 -12.57
N ARG A 103 -10.98 11.84 -13.34
CA ARG A 103 -10.89 12.22 -14.74
C ARG A 103 -11.37 11.14 -15.72
N LEU A 104 -11.73 9.99 -15.18
CA LEU A 104 -12.16 8.85 -16.04
C LEU A 104 -13.66 8.92 -16.43
#